data_1d53d2365df752581b0387bed35f7684
#
_entry.id   1d53d2365df752581b0387bed35f7684
#
_cell.length_a   1.000
_cell.length_b   1.000
_cell.length_c   1.000
_cell.angle_alpha   90.00
_cell.angle_beta   90.00
_cell.angle_gamma   90.00
#
_symmetry.space_group_name_H-M   'P 1'
#
loop_
_entity.id
_entity.type
_entity.pdbx_description
1 polymer ?
#
loop_
_entity_poly.entity_id
_entity_poly.type
_entity_poly.pdbx_seq_one_letter_code
_entity_poly.pdbx_strand_id
1 'polypeptide(L)'
;MIRSKFFVSVTGARLFLAVFLLTLPLTAQTTPPSTAPPANTRPRARDLGLTFGLYDPGPKNAITDVPGVLVGQVTLSDGDNVRTGVTAILPHAGNLFQDKVAGAVFVYNAYGKLIGSTQVNELGQIETPIVLTNTLSVFDAASAIAHWTIAQPGNENVPRANPLVGETNDGWLNDIRGFHVKADNVTRAINEASSSSRGGDPVEEGSVGAGTGTIAFGWKGGIGTSSRHLPEKEGGFTVGVLVQTNFGGRLTIAGVPVWKELRPKEEASLRGDSGEDNPAANSADGSCMIVVATDAPLDARQLRRLAARAILGMARVGSTASNGSGDYAIAFSTTNRIAQTATRSQPIALLAEDALSPLFEAAIDATEEAIVNSLLKATTVQGFQSHRADAIPIPQLRRLLSNSLR
;
A
#
# COMPACT_ATOMS: atom_id res chain seq x y z
N MET A 1 -36.98 -10.23 -75.27
CA MET A 1 -38.14 -9.56 -75.88
C MET A 1 -38.30 -8.18 -75.33
N ILE A 2 -38.22 -7.15 -76.19
CA ILE A 2 -38.84 -5.84 -76.19
C ILE A 2 -38.37 -4.89 -75.04
N ARG A 3 -37.46 -4.02 -75.28
CA ARG A 3 -37.41 -2.58 -75.64
C ARG A 3 -38.50 -1.70 -75.00
N SER A 4 -38.10 -0.65 -74.25
CA SER A 4 -38.40 0.75 -74.70
C SER A 4 -37.55 1.78 -73.98
N LYS A 5 -36.92 2.63 -74.75
CA LYS A 5 -36.22 3.86 -74.37
C LYS A 5 -37.28 4.97 -74.21
N PHE A 6 -37.10 5.87 -73.26
CA PHE A 6 -37.56 7.27 -73.39
C PHE A 6 -36.47 8.24 -72.91
N PHE A 7 -36.08 9.10 -73.82
CA PHE A 7 -35.27 10.26 -73.65
C PHE A 7 -36.22 11.45 -73.32
N VAL A 8 -35.94 12.21 -72.28
CA VAL A 8 -36.44 13.59 -72.20
C VAL A 8 -35.31 14.46 -71.70
N SER A 9 -34.93 15.41 -72.56
CA SER A 9 -34.06 16.52 -72.34
C SER A 9 -34.86 17.66 -71.69
N VAL A 10 -34.41 18.28 -70.63
CA VAL A 10 -34.83 19.63 -70.21
C VAL A 10 -33.63 20.40 -69.68
N THR A 11 -33.44 21.49 -70.38
CA THR A 11 -32.58 22.65 -70.21
C THR A 11 -32.43 23.22 -68.78
N GLY A 12 -31.27 23.69 -68.57
CA GLY A 12 -30.62 24.43 -67.52
C GLY A 12 -31.39 25.47 -66.69
N ALA A 13 -31.05 25.50 -65.44
CA ALA A 13 -31.07 26.73 -64.64
C ALA A 13 -29.85 26.66 -63.67
N ARG A 14 -28.95 27.61 -63.88
CA ARG A 14 -27.81 27.81 -62.95
C ARG A 14 -28.32 28.56 -61.70
N LEU A 15 -28.36 27.83 -60.60
CA LEU A 15 -28.60 28.44 -59.27
C LEU A 15 -27.25 28.65 -58.61
N PHE A 16 -26.89 29.93 -58.40
CA PHE A 16 -25.74 30.33 -57.61
C PHE A 16 -26.09 30.12 -56.11
N LEU A 17 -25.49 29.13 -55.50
CA LEU A 17 -25.57 28.90 -54.06
C LEU A 17 -24.44 29.67 -53.39
N ALA A 18 -24.77 30.81 -52.75
CA ALA A 18 -23.81 31.51 -51.90
C ALA A 18 -23.64 30.75 -50.60
N VAL A 19 -22.46 30.15 -50.42
CA VAL A 19 -22.08 29.52 -49.15
C VAL A 19 -21.64 30.62 -48.17
N PHE A 20 -22.51 30.93 -47.21
CA PHE A 20 -22.14 31.71 -46.02
C PHE A 20 -21.37 30.81 -45.06
N LEU A 21 -20.04 30.96 -45.02
CA LEU A 21 -19.21 30.37 -43.95
C LEU A 21 -19.48 31.13 -42.65
N LEU A 22 -20.33 30.57 -41.78
CA LEU A 22 -20.42 30.98 -40.38
C LEU A 22 -19.18 30.47 -39.64
N THR A 23 -18.22 31.35 -39.41
CA THR A 23 -17.13 31.08 -38.48
C THR A 23 -17.66 31.23 -37.05
N LEU A 24 -17.98 30.10 -36.40
CA LEU A 24 -18.23 30.05 -34.96
C LEU A 24 -16.88 30.20 -34.22
N PRO A 25 -16.75 31.10 -33.26
CA PRO A 25 -15.55 31.16 -32.45
C PRO A 25 -15.46 29.86 -31.60
N LEU A 26 -14.38 29.11 -31.77
CA LEU A 26 -14.02 27.98 -30.93
C LEU A 26 -13.62 28.54 -29.56
N THR A 27 -14.58 28.63 -28.63
CA THR A 27 -14.26 28.91 -27.23
C THR A 27 -13.49 27.71 -26.69
N ALA A 28 -12.19 27.87 -26.51
CA ALA A 28 -11.39 26.93 -25.77
C ALA A 28 -11.98 26.79 -24.36
N GLN A 29 -12.61 25.66 -24.07
CA GLN A 29 -12.97 25.29 -22.70
C GLN A 29 -11.66 25.13 -21.93
N THR A 30 -11.32 26.14 -21.14
CA THR A 30 -10.30 25.99 -20.09
C THR A 30 -10.86 25.00 -19.07
N THR A 31 -10.38 23.77 -19.10
CA THR A 31 -10.55 22.83 -18.00
C THR A 31 -10.11 23.52 -16.71
N PRO A 32 -10.94 23.56 -15.65
CA PRO A 32 -10.51 24.12 -14.39
C PRO A 32 -9.27 23.36 -13.90
N PRO A 33 -8.31 24.04 -13.27
CA PRO A 33 -7.12 23.38 -12.75
C PRO A 33 -7.59 22.27 -11.79
N SER A 34 -7.11 21.05 -12.02
CA SER A 34 -7.27 19.93 -11.09
C SER A 34 -6.67 20.40 -9.76
N THR A 35 -7.52 20.66 -8.78
CA THR A 35 -7.07 20.92 -7.42
C THR A 35 -6.64 19.58 -6.84
N ALA A 36 -5.39 19.19 -7.07
CA ALA A 36 -4.77 18.15 -6.26
C ALA A 36 -4.89 18.57 -4.79
N PRO A 37 -5.30 17.68 -3.89
CA PRO A 37 -5.34 18.02 -2.47
C PRO A 37 -3.98 18.56 -2.05
N PRO A 38 -3.91 19.56 -1.15
CA PRO A 38 -2.65 20.13 -0.70
C PRO A 38 -1.75 19.02 -0.15
N ALA A 39 -0.48 19.04 -0.53
CA ALA A 39 0.50 18.07 -0.06
C ALA A 39 0.46 17.98 1.47
N ASN A 40 0.44 16.77 2.01
CA ASN A 40 0.42 16.54 3.45
C ASN A 40 1.72 17.08 4.08
N THR A 41 1.63 18.23 4.74
CA THR A 41 2.77 18.94 5.35
C THR A 41 3.19 18.36 6.71
N ARG A 42 2.54 17.32 7.21
CA ARG A 42 2.94 16.68 8.47
C ARG A 42 4.33 16.05 8.32
N PRO A 43 5.17 16.13 9.37
CA PRO A 43 6.54 15.65 9.30
C PRO A 43 6.61 14.13 9.26
N ARG A 44 7.67 13.59 8.68
CA ARG A 44 8.14 12.22 8.88
C ARG A 44 9.03 12.15 10.13
N ALA A 45 9.40 10.95 10.54
CA ALA A 45 10.24 10.75 11.72
C ALA A 45 11.60 11.47 11.63
N ARG A 46 12.24 11.43 10.47
CA ARG A 46 13.53 12.10 10.24
C ARG A 46 13.43 13.61 10.24
N ASP A 47 12.29 14.19 9.87
CA ASP A 47 12.02 15.63 9.98
C ASP A 47 11.92 16.10 11.46
N LEU A 48 11.72 15.15 12.37
CA LEU A 48 11.76 15.35 13.81
C LEU A 48 13.15 15.09 14.43
N GLY A 49 14.15 14.76 13.60
CA GLY A 49 15.51 14.43 14.05
C GLY A 49 15.67 12.98 14.55
N LEU A 50 14.67 12.11 14.30
CA LEU A 50 14.75 10.71 14.73
C LEU A 50 15.53 9.88 13.70
N THR A 51 16.36 8.98 14.21
CA THR A 51 17.10 7.98 13.41
C THR A 51 16.75 6.58 13.91
N PHE A 52 16.74 5.62 13.00
CA PHE A 52 16.42 4.23 13.29
C PHE A 52 17.48 3.33 12.70
N GLY A 53 18.23 2.65 13.56
CA GLY A 53 19.28 1.72 13.19
C GLY A 53 20.55 2.36 12.65
N LEU A 54 21.35 1.52 11.98
CA LEU A 54 22.72 1.87 11.55
C LEU A 54 22.80 2.34 10.09
N TYR A 55 21.86 1.92 9.25
CA TYR A 55 21.93 2.15 7.81
C TYR A 55 21.16 3.42 7.42
N ASP A 56 21.72 4.14 6.47
CA ASP A 56 21.03 5.29 5.88
C ASP A 56 19.84 4.85 5.02
N PRO A 57 18.82 5.68 4.93
CA PRO A 57 17.73 5.42 3.98
C PRO A 57 18.20 5.64 2.54
N GLY A 58 17.50 5.02 1.59
CA GLY A 58 17.57 5.41 0.20
C GLY A 58 17.02 6.84 -0.05
N PRO A 59 17.15 7.36 -1.27
CA PRO A 59 16.82 8.77 -1.59
C PRO A 59 15.42 9.22 -1.25
N LYS A 60 14.42 8.31 -1.33
CA LYS A 60 13.02 8.59 -1.03
C LYS A 60 12.64 8.16 0.39
N ASN A 61 13.49 7.37 1.03
CA ASN A 61 13.20 6.67 2.28
C ASN A 61 11.85 5.94 2.21
N ALA A 62 11.65 5.14 1.16
CA ALA A 62 10.41 4.47 0.83
C ALA A 62 10.66 3.10 0.20
N ILE A 63 9.64 2.24 0.18
CA ILE A 63 9.73 0.93 -0.49
C ILE A 63 10.12 1.06 -1.97
N THR A 64 9.79 2.19 -2.60
CA THR A 64 10.14 2.50 -4.00
C THR A 64 11.60 2.90 -4.21
N ASP A 65 12.44 2.87 -3.18
CA ASP A 65 13.90 2.92 -3.33
C ASP A 65 14.47 1.60 -3.83
N VAL A 66 13.75 0.49 -3.62
CA VAL A 66 14.10 -0.80 -4.22
C VAL A 66 13.81 -0.75 -5.71
N PRO A 67 14.82 -0.98 -6.57
CA PRO A 67 14.67 -0.87 -8.02
C PRO A 67 13.53 -1.72 -8.58
N GLY A 68 12.65 -1.10 -9.36
CA GLY A 68 11.50 -1.74 -10.01
C GLY A 68 10.21 -1.70 -9.20
N VAL A 69 10.25 -1.47 -7.91
CA VAL A 69 9.04 -1.45 -7.05
C VAL A 69 8.21 -0.20 -7.31
N LEU A 70 6.91 -0.39 -7.50
CA LEU A 70 5.94 0.65 -7.79
C LEU A 70 4.79 0.58 -6.79
N VAL A 71 4.22 1.74 -6.43
CA VAL A 71 3.09 1.85 -5.51
C VAL A 71 2.02 2.76 -6.10
N GLY A 72 0.76 2.34 -5.99
CA GLY A 72 -0.40 3.15 -6.37
C GLY A 72 -1.48 3.08 -5.28
N GLN A 73 -2.23 4.16 -5.12
CA GLN A 73 -3.15 4.31 -4.00
C GLN A 73 -4.46 4.97 -4.43
N VAL A 74 -5.56 4.36 -4.03
CA VAL A 74 -6.91 4.93 -4.22
C VAL A 74 -7.55 5.14 -2.86
N THR A 75 -7.74 6.40 -2.49
CA THR A 75 -8.43 6.81 -1.27
C THR A 75 -9.93 6.97 -1.56
N LEU A 76 -10.77 6.36 -0.73
CA LEU A 76 -12.23 6.50 -0.75
C LEU A 76 -12.67 7.22 0.51
N SER A 77 -13.09 8.47 0.35
CA SER A 77 -13.63 9.31 1.41
C SER A 77 -14.88 10.00 0.86
N ASP A 78 -16.05 9.49 1.23
CA ASP A 78 -17.32 9.99 0.73
C ASP A 78 -18.33 10.12 1.88
N GLY A 79 -19.09 11.22 1.87
CA GLY A 79 -20.01 11.57 2.94
C GLY A 79 -19.39 11.40 4.32
N ASP A 80 -20.20 10.96 5.28
CA ASP A 80 -19.78 10.76 6.67
C ASP A 80 -19.38 9.31 6.99
N ASN A 81 -19.62 8.38 6.06
CA ASN A 81 -19.56 6.95 6.34
C ASN A 81 -18.42 6.20 5.66
N VAL A 82 -17.83 6.74 4.56
CA VAL A 82 -16.84 6.02 3.78
C VAL A 82 -15.44 6.54 4.08
N ARG A 83 -14.62 5.73 4.72
CA ARG A 83 -13.20 6.02 5.03
C ARG A 83 -12.38 4.75 4.80
N THR A 84 -12.09 4.44 3.55
CA THR A 84 -11.40 3.21 3.15
C THR A 84 -10.55 3.44 1.91
N GLY A 85 -9.98 2.40 1.33
CA GLY A 85 -9.23 2.51 0.09
C GLY A 85 -8.41 1.28 -0.25
N VAL A 86 -7.54 1.47 -1.23
CA VAL A 86 -6.69 0.43 -1.80
C VAL A 86 -5.26 0.95 -1.93
N THR A 87 -4.29 0.14 -1.55
CA THR A 87 -2.86 0.35 -1.85
C THR A 87 -2.35 -0.85 -2.62
N ALA A 88 -1.86 -0.64 -3.84
CA ALA A 88 -1.27 -1.66 -4.69
C ALA A 88 0.25 -1.52 -4.72
N ILE A 89 0.97 -2.62 -4.55
CA ILE A 89 2.42 -2.71 -4.66
C ILE A 89 2.75 -3.68 -5.80
N LEU A 90 3.50 -3.21 -6.79
CA LEU A 90 3.97 -4.00 -7.89
C LEU A 90 5.47 -4.24 -7.73
N PRO A 91 5.92 -5.49 -7.68
CA PRO A 91 7.35 -5.81 -7.69
C PRO A 91 8.11 -5.27 -8.89
N HIS A 92 7.42 -5.07 -10.03
CA HIS A 92 7.92 -4.42 -11.23
C HIS A 92 6.79 -4.03 -12.19
N ALA A 93 7.10 -3.21 -13.19
CA ALA A 93 6.14 -2.70 -14.17
C ALA A 93 5.71 -3.71 -15.25
N GLY A 94 6.38 -4.87 -15.38
CA GLY A 94 6.07 -5.88 -16.39
C GLY A 94 4.89 -6.77 -16.03
N ASN A 95 4.59 -7.74 -16.93
CA ASN A 95 3.58 -8.77 -16.66
C ASN A 95 4.07 -9.72 -15.56
N LEU A 96 3.56 -9.53 -14.34
CA LEU A 96 3.96 -10.29 -13.15
C LEU A 96 3.67 -11.78 -13.25
N PHE A 97 2.69 -12.20 -14.04
CA PHE A 97 2.39 -13.61 -14.24
C PHE A 97 3.42 -14.30 -15.14
N GLN A 98 3.88 -13.60 -16.17
CA GLN A 98 4.89 -14.13 -17.10
C GLN A 98 6.30 -14.05 -16.55
N ASP A 99 6.57 -13.09 -15.66
CA ASP A 99 7.87 -12.83 -15.05
C ASP A 99 7.71 -12.60 -13.54
N LYS A 100 7.56 -13.72 -12.82
CA LYS A 100 7.31 -13.71 -11.36
C LYS A 100 8.54 -13.28 -10.58
N VAL A 101 8.32 -12.87 -9.35
CA VAL A 101 9.42 -12.63 -8.40
C VAL A 101 9.47 -13.72 -7.33
N ALA A 102 10.66 -14.00 -6.81
CA ALA A 102 10.79 -14.80 -5.59
C ALA A 102 10.10 -14.08 -4.43
N GLY A 103 9.30 -14.81 -3.67
CA GLY A 103 8.51 -14.23 -2.57
C GLY A 103 8.21 -15.23 -1.46
N ALA A 104 7.87 -14.71 -0.29
CA ALA A 104 7.47 -15.50 0.86
C ALA A 104 6.53 -14.70 1.76
N VAL A 105 5.73 -15.41 2.55
CA VAL A 105 4.87 -14.87 3.60
C VAL A 105 5.29 -15.42 4.96
N PHE A 106 5.41 -14.55 5.93
CA PHE A 106 5.52 -14.92 7.34
C PHE A 106 4.24 -14.54 8.07
N VAL A 107 3.58 -15.50 8.67
CA VAL A 107 2.39 -15.32 9.49
C VAL A 107 2.84 -15.23 10.95
N TYR A 108 2.61 -14.08 11.58
CA TYR A 108 2.93 -13.89 13.00
C TYR A 108 1.71 -14.17 13.88
N ASN A 109 0.58 -13.51 13.58
CA ASN A 109 -0.70 -13.80 14.19
C ASN A 109 -1.78 -13.79 13.09
N ALA A 110 -2.63 -14.81 13.03
CA ALA A 110 -3.47 -15.08 11.86
C ALA A 110 -4.95 -14.75 12.06
N TYR A 111 -5.31 -13.84 12.96
CA TYR A 111 -6.69 -13.39 13.13
C TYR A 111 -7.08 -12.37 12.01
N GLY A 112 -6.83 -12.75 10.79
CA GLY A 112 -7.04 -11.91 9.61
C GLY A 112 -6.98 -12.74 8.33
N LYS A 113 -6.96 -12.06 7.19
CA LYS A 113 -6.93 -12.70 5.88
C LYS A 113 -5.73 -12.21 5.09
N LEU A 114 -4.97 -13.15 4.56
CA LEU A 114 -4.00 -12.92 3.51
C LEU A 114 -4.26 -13.90 2.39
N ILE A 115 -5.12 -13.48 1.44
CA ILE A 115 -5.49 -14.30 0.28
C ILE A 115 -4.23 -14.55 -0.55
N GLY A 116 -4.06 -15.76 -1.06
CA GLY A 116 -2.93 -16.16 -1.90
C GLY A 116 -1.70 -16.64 -1.14
N SER A 117 -1.62 -16.45 0.18
CA SER A 117 -0.46 -16.79 1.01
C SER A 117 -0.03 -18.26 0.93
N THR A 118 -0.98 -19.18 0.81
CA THR A 118 -0.71 -20.63 0.74
C THR A 118 0.15 -20.97 -0.48
N GLN A 119 -0.24 -20.48 -1.68
CA GLN A 119 0.53 -20.73 -2.91
C GLN A 119 1.88 -20.00 -2.87
N VAL A 120 1.95 -18.77 -2.34
CA VAL A 120 3.22 -18.06 -2.20
C VAL A 120 4.19 -18.87 -1.34
N ASN A 121 3.75 -19.41 -0.21
CA ASN A 121 4.61 -20.20 0.68
C ASN A 121 4.98 -21.56 0.11
N GLU A 122 4.09 -22.18 -0.69
CA GLU A 122 4.35 -23.47 -1.31
C GLU A 122 5.32 -23.35 -2.49
N LEU A 123 5.12 -22.34 -3.36
CA LEU A 123 5.90 -22.18 -4.59
C LEU A 123 7.06 -21.19 -4.48
N GLY A 124 7.08 -20.38 -3.43
CA GLY A 124 8.12 -19.36 -3.26
C GLY A 124 8.05 -18.22 -4.28
N GLN A 125 6.87 -17.91 -4.82
CA GLN A 125 6.70 -16.98 -5.94
C GLN A 125 5.50 -16.07 -5.74
N ILE A 126 5.62 -14.83 -6.23
CA ILE A 126 4.52 -13.87 -6.36
C ILE A 126 4.31 -13.61 -7.84
N GLU A 127 3.07 -13.81 -8.32
CA GLU A 127 2.70 -13.76 -9.74
C GLU A 127 1.64 -12.70 -10.06
N THR A 128 1.25 -11.89 -9.07
CA THR A 128 0.26 -10.81 -9.21
C THR A 128 0.72 -9.56 -8.47
N PRO A 129 0.09 -8.39 -8.69
CA PRO A 129 0.20 -7.28 -7.75
C PRO A 129 -0.14 -7.72 -6.31
N ILE A 130 0.52 -7.10 -5.33
CA ILE A 130 0.16 -7.20 -3.92
C ILE A 130 -0.81 -6.07 -3.63
N VAL A 131 -1.98 -6.37 -3.09
CA VAL A 131 -2.99 -5.35 -2.77
C VAL A 131 -3.31 -5.38 -1.29
N LEU A 132 -3.38 -4.21 -0.68
CA LEU A 132 -3.84 -3.99 0.68
C LEU A 132 -5.18 -3.24 0.65
N THR A 133 -6.11 -3.63 1.51
CA THR A 133 -7.45 -3.03 1.61
C THR A 133 -8.07 -3.28 2.98
N ASN A 134 -9.40 -3.23 3.10
CA ASN A 134 -10.10 -3.58 4.34
C ASN A 134 -10.57 -5.05 4.37
N THR A 135 -10.90 -5.52 5.58
CA THR A 135 -11.24 -6.91 5.88
C THR A 135 -12.33 -7.52 5.00
N LEU A 136 -13.43 -6.81 4.74
CA LEU A 136 -14.54 -7.37 3.97
C LEU A 136 -14.32 -7.25 2.46
N SER A 137 -13.46 -6.35 2.02
CA SER A 137 -13.21 -6.11 0.59
C SER A 137 -12.10 -6.99 0.00
N VAL A 138 -11.46 -7.87 0.77
CA VAL A 138 -10.38 -8.76 0.28
C VAL A 138 -10.84 -9.66 -0.86
N PHE A 139 -12.09 -10.12 -0.83
CA PHE A 139 -12.63 -11.05 -1.84
C PHE A 139 -12.89 -10.33 -3.17
N ASP A 140 -13.45 -9.12 -3.12
CA ASP A 140 -13.65 -8.28 -4.30
C ASP A 140 -12.30 -7.87 -4.90
N ALA A 141 -11.33 -7.53 -4.05
CA ALA A 141 -9.98 -7.20 -4.48
C ALA A 141 -9.28 -8.40 -5.13
N ALA A 142 -9.40 -9.60 -4.56
CA ALA A 142 -8.84 -10.80 -5.16
C ALA A 142 -9.46 -11.12 -6.53
N SER A 143 -10.78 -11.00 -6.65
CA SER A 143 -11.49 -11.15 -7.92
C SER A 143 -11.00 -10.12 -8.95
N ALA A 144 -10.87 -8.85 -8.55
CA ALA A 144 -10.38 -7.79 -9.44
C ALA A 144 -8.95 -8.03 -9.93
N ILE A 145 -8.04 -8.48 -9.04
CA ILE A 145 -6.66 -8.83 -9.41
C ILE A 145 -6.65 -10.00 -10.41
N ALA A 146 -7.47 -11.04 -10.19
CA ALA A 146 -7.54 -12.17 -11.10
C ALA A 146 -7.98 -11.71 -12.51
N HIS A 147 -9.04 -10.91 -12.61
CA HIS A 147 -9.49 -10.33 -13.87
C HIS A 147 -8.43 -9.45 -14.53
N TRP A 148 -7.79 -8.56 -13.75
CA TRP A 148 -6.72 -7.71 -14.25
C TRP A 148 -5.54 -8.53 -14.78
N THR A 149 -5.14 -9.59 -14.07
CA THR A 149 -3.99 -10.43 -14.43
C THR A 149 -4.24 -11.20 -15.73
N ILE A 150 -5.40 -11.84 -15.87
CA ILE A 150 -5.71 -12.59 -17.09
C ILE A 150 -5.93 -11.69 -18.32
N ALA A 151 -6.29 -10.42 -18.10
CA ALA A 151 -6.44 -9.43 -19.17
C ALA A 151 -5.11 -8.82 -19.65
N GLN A 152 -3.98 -9.11 -18.99
CA GLN A 152 -2.69 -8.58 -19.43
C GLN A 152 -2.24 -9.20 -20.75
N PRO A 153 -1.64 -8.42 -21.67
CA PRO A 153 -1.06 -8.96 -22.90
C PRO A 153 -0.09 -10.12 -22.60
N GLY A 154 -0.22 -11.21 -23.32
CA GLY A 154 0.55 -12.45 -23.12
C GLY A 154 -0.09 -13.43 -22.14
N ASN A 155 -1.24 -13.10 -21.55
CA ASN A 155 -1.98 -13.96 -20.63
C ASN A 155 -3.27 -14.54 -21.24
N GLU A 156 -3.47 -14.46 -22.55
CA GLU A 156 -4.72 -14.83 -23.25
C GLU A 156 -5.15 -16.29 -23.00
N ASN A 157 -4.19 -17.16 -22.68
CA ASN A 157 -4.45 -18.58 -22.43
C ASN A 157 -4.18 -18.97 -20.95
N VAL A 158 -4.04 -18.00 -20.05
CA VAL A 158 -3.80 -18.27 -18.63
C VAL A 158 -5.11 -18.66 -17.95
N PRO A 159 -5.24 -19.92 -17.43
CA PRO A 159 -6.47 -20.38 -16.82
C PRO A 159 -6.56 -20.11 -15.30
N ARG A 160 -5.55 -19.49 -14.70
CA ARG A 160 -5.46 -19.28 -13.25
C ARG A 160 -4.59 -18.06 -12.92
N ALA A 161 -4.84 -17.48 -11.77
CA ALA A 161 -3.94 -16.51 -11.12
C ALA A 161 -4.07 -16.69 -9.61
N ASN A 162 -3.01 -16.34 -8.86
CA ASN A 162 -3.02 -16.35 -7.40
C ASN A 162 -2.99 -14.92 -6.85
N PRO A 163 -4.13 -14.25 -6.70
CA PRO A 163 -4.20 -12.91 -6.15
C PRO A 163 -3.60 -12.87 -4.74
N LEU A 164 -2.75 -11.89 -4.45
CA LEU A 164 -2.17 -11.67 -3.13
C LEU A 164 -2.78 -10.42 -2.50
N VAL A 165 -3.67 -10.62 -1.52
CA VAL A 165 -4.43 -9.53 -0.89
C VAL A 165 -4.35 -9.61 0.63
N GLY A 166 -3.80 -8.55 1.24
CA GLY A 166 -3.79 -8.34 2.69
C GLY A 166 -4.83 -7.32 3.15
N GLU A 167 -5.14 -7.32 4.46
CA GLU A 167 -6.18 -6.47 4.99
C GLU A 167 -5.94 -6.01 6.43
N THR A 168 -6.60 -4.91 6.77
CA THR A 168 -6.86 -4.52 8.16
C THR A 168 -8.29 -4.04 8.32
N ASN A 169 -8.85 -4.15 9.51
CA ASN A 169 -10.25 -3.79 9.77
C ASN A 169 -10.39 -2.27 9.99
N ASP A 170 -11.00 -1.58 9.04
CA ASP A 170 -11.27 -0.13 9.12
C ASP A 170 -12.69 0.21 9.64
N GLY A 171 -13.43 -0.78 10.13
CA GLY A 171 -14.87 -0.68 10.46
C GLY A 171 -15.23 0.30 11.58
N TRP A 172 -14.26 0.88 12.29
CA TRP A 172 -14.52 1.96 13.24
C TRP A 172 -14.81 3.29 12.53
N LEU A 173 -14.03 3.65 11.53
CA LEU A 173 -14.15 4.89 10.77
C LEU A 173 -14.90 4.72 9.44
N ASN A 174 -15.07 3.50 8.98
CA ASN A 174 -15.67 3.14 7.70
C ASN A 174 -16.92 2.28 7.91
N ASP A 175 -18.00 2.56 7.20
CA ASP A 175 -19.08 1.58 7.04
C ASP A 175 -18.59 0.38 6.24
N ILE A 176 -17.84 -0.50 6.90
CA ILE A 176 -17.19 -1.65 6.26
C ILE A 176 -18.21 -2.61 5.61
N ARG A 177 -19.45 -2.67 6.14
CA ARG A 177 -20.53 -3.52 5.62
C ARG A 177 -21.15 -2.99 4.32
N GLY A 178 -20.85 -1.76 3.94
CA GLY A 178 -21.23 -1.17 2.67
C GLY A 178 -20.41 -1.68 1.48
N PHE A 179 -19.32 -2.43 1.70
CA PHE A 179 -18.45 -2.97 0.64
C PHE A 179 -18.06 -1.91 -0.39
N HIS A 180 -17.56 -0.77 0.09
CA HIS A 180 -17.33 0.42 -0.75
C HIS A 180 -16.15 0.27 -1.72
N VAL A 181 -15.19 -0.62 -1.44
CA VAL A 181 -14.11 -0.94 -2.38
C VAL A 181 -14.64 -1.85 -3.47
N LYS A 182 -14.58 -1.40 -4.72
CA LYS A 182 -15.04 -2.11 -5.92
C LYS A 182 -13.86 -2.48 -6.82
N ALA A 183 -14.09 -3.37 -7.78
CA ALA A 183 -13.09 -3.81 -8.74
C ALA A 183 -12.37 -2.64 -9.43
N ASP A 184 -13.10 -1.59 -9.81
CA ASP A 184 -12.53 -0.40 -10.45
C ASP A 184 -11.54 0.35 -9.55
N ASN A 185 -11.78 0.38 -8.23
CA ASN A 185 -10.85 1.02 -7.30
C ASN A 185 -9.53 0.25 -7.23
N VAL A 186 -9.60 -1.08 -7.23
CA VAL A 186 -8.42 -1.97 -7.24
C VAL A 186 -7.65 -1.81 -8.54
N THR A 187 -8.35 -1.89 -9.67
CA THR A 187 -7.74 -1.72 -11.01
C THR A 187 -7.09 -0.34 -11.15
N ARG A 188 -7.74 0.71 -10.65
CA ARG A 188 -7.16 2.06 -10.63
C ARG A 188 -5.87 2.11 -9.81
N ALA A 189 -5.85 1.54 -8.60
CA ALA A 189 -4.64 1.53 -7.77
C ALA A 189 -3.48 0.81 -8.47
N ILE A 190 -3.76 -0.33 -9.13
CA ILE A 190 -2.75 -1.06 -9.91
C ILE A 190 -2.26 -0.23 -11.10
N ASN A 191 -3.17 0.41 -11.83
CA ASN A 191 -2.82 1.24 -12.99
C ASN A 191 -2.07 2.52 -12.58
N GLU A 192 -2.41 3.14 -11.44
CA GLU A 192 -1.66 4.27 -10.88
C GLU A 192 -0.24 3.86 -10.52
N ALA A 193 -0.03 2.68 -9.94
CA ALA A 193 1.30 2.13 -9.71
C ALA A 193 2.08 1.95 -11.02
N SER A 194 1.42 1.43 -12.06
CA SER A 194 2.05 1.15 -13.36
C SER A 194 2.34 2.40 -14.18
N SER A 195 1.72 3.55 -13.88
CA SER A 195 1.96 4.78 -14.62
C SER A 195 3.36 5.32 -14.34
N SER A 196 4.17 5.50 -15.39
CA SER A 196 5.58 5.91 -15.32
C SER A 196 5.81 7.25 -14.59
N SER A 197 4.77 8.07 -14.45
CA SER A 197 4.83 9.37 -13.78
C SER A 197 4.56 9.29 -12.26
N ARG A 198 4.00 8.19 -11.75
CA ARG A 198 3.61 8.07 -10.33
C ARG A 198 4.21 6.86 -9.62
N GLY A 199 4.42 5.74 -10.30
CA GLY A 199 4.90 4.52 -9.66
C GLY A 199 6.28 4.62 -9.01
N GLY A 200 7.16 5.49 -9.55
CA GLY A 200 8.48 5.79 -9.00
C GLY A 200 8.54 7.01 -8.09
N ASP A 201 7.41 7.70 -7.87
CA ASP A 201 7.33 8.88 -7.01
C ASP A 201 7.38 8.48 -5.52
N PRO A 202 7.61 9.44 -4.61
CA PRO A 202 7.47 9.20 -3.18
C PRO A 202 6.08 8.64 -2.85
N VAL A 203 6.04 7.57 -2.06
CA VAL A 203 4.78 6.96 -1.59
C VAL A 203 4.06 7.93 -0.67
N GLU A 204 2.76 8.16 -0.90
CA GLU A 204 1.94 8.92 0.04
C GLU A 204 1.73 8.12 1.33
N GLU A 205 1.76 8.82 2.48
CA GLU A 205 1.71 8.22 3.80
C GLU A 205 0.58 8.80 4.66
N GLY A 206 0.19 8.06 5.70
CA GLY A 206 -0.86 8.44 6.62
C GLY A 206 -2.23 7.98 6.17
N SER A 207 -3.21 8.88 6.20
CA SER A 207 -4.63 8.59 5.98
C SER A 207 -4.98 8.45 4.49
N VAL A 208 -4.28 7.60 3.75
CA VAL A 208 -4.40 7.43 2.29
C VAL A 208 -4.52 5.95 1.92
N GLY A 209 -5.10 5.67 0.75
CA GLY A 209 -5.24 4.32 0.24
C GLY A 209 -5.89 3.38 1.27
N ALA A 210 -5.31 2.19 1.44
CA ALA A 210 -5.75 1.20 2.43
C ALA A 210 -5.63 1.68 3.89
N GLY A 211 -4.89 2.76 4.15
CA GLY A 211 -4.72 3.35 5.48
C GLY A 211 -5.74 4.43 5.84
N THR A 212 -6.73 4.71 4.98
CA THR A 212 -7.68 5.82 5.16
C THR A 212 -8.51 5.69 6.44
N GLY A 213 -9.02 4.49 6.76
CA GLY A 213 -9.90 4.25 7.92
C GLY A 213 -9.22 3.57 9.11
N THR A 214 -7.90 3.39 9.11
CA THR A 214 -7.18 2.61 10.12
C THR A 214 -6.79 3.41 11.36
N ILE A 215 -6.63 2.72 12.49
CA ILE A 215 -6.27 3.30 13.79
C ILE A 215 -5.11 2.50 14.38
N ALA A 216 -4.06 3.18 14.86
CA ALA A 216 -2.94 2.52 15.50
C ALA A 216 -2.60 3.19 16.85
N PHE A 217 -2.47 2.37 17.90
CA PHE A 217 -2.23 2.84 19.29
C PHE A 217 -3.27 3.86 19.78
N GLY A 218 -4.53 3.76 19.29
CA GLY A 218 -5.60 4.71 19.58
C GLY A 218 -5.50 6.03 18.81
N TRP A 219 -4.42 6.28 18.08
CA TRP A 219 -4.27 7.40 17.15
C TRP A 219 -4.69 7.00 15.75
N LYS A 220 -4.95 7.99 14.88
CA LYS A 220 -5.13 7.70 13.46
C LYS A 220 -3.87 7.00 12.93
N GLY A 221 -4.04 5.78 12.42
CA GLY A 221 -3.03 5.00 11.72
C GLY A 221 -2.96 5.31 10.23
N GLY A 222 -2.38 4.44 9.43
CA GLY A 222 -2.30 4.67 8.00
C GLY A 222 -1.29 3.82 7.26
N ILE A 223 -0.96 4.28 6.06
CA ILE A 223 0.17 3.78 5.29
C ILE A 223 1.44 4.48 5.76
N GLY A 224 2.50 3.70 5.92
CA GLY A 224 3.83 4.25 6.17
C GLY A 224 4.88 3.49 5.38
N THR A 225 6.00 4.14 5.11
CA THR A 225 7.07 3.53 4.33
C THR A 225 8.44 4.00 4.80
N SER A 226 9.45 3.22 4.51
CA SER A 226 10.86 3.52 4.80
C SER A 226 11.77 2.61 3.99
N SER A 227 13.05 2.93 3.92
CA SER A 227 14.08 2.08 3.32
C SER A 227 15.39 2.14 4.07
N ARG A 228 16.26 1.16 3.80
CA ARG A 228 17.66 1.14 4.22
C ARG A 228 18.52 0.74 3.04
N HIS A 229 19.61 1.44 2.86
CA HIS A 229 20.62 1.12 1.86
C HIS A 229 21.90 0.63 2.56
N LEU A 230 22.31 -0.58 2.25
CA LEU A 230 23.50 -1.19 2.82
C LEU A 230 24.75 -0.63 2.13
N PRO A 231 25.86 -0.43 2.85
CA PRO A 231 27.12 -0.04 2.22
C PRO A 231 27.66 -1.13 1.27
N GLU A 232 28.46 -0.73 0.29
CA GLU A 232 29.04 -1.62 -0.72
C GLU A 232 29.75 -2.85 -0.13
N LYS A 233 30.48 -2.68 0.99
CA LYS A 233 31.12 -3.77 1.71
C LYS A 233 30.18 -4.86 2.21
N GLU A 234 28.89 -4.55 2.32
CA GLU A 234 27.79 -5.43 2.72
C GLU A 234 26.85 -5.77 1.55
N GLY A 235 27.30 -5.46 0.31
CA GLY A 235 26.64 -5.82 -0.92
C GLY A 235 25.87 -4.71 -1.62
N GLY A 236 25.79 -3.49 -1.04
CA GLY A 236 25.12 -2.34 -1.65
C GLY A 236 23.60 -2.51 -1.85
N PHE A 237 22.99 -3.48 -1.16
CA PHE A 237 21.57 -3.79 -1.33
C PHE A 237 20.66 -2.77 -0.65
N THR A 238 19.45 -2.65 -1.18
CA THR A 238 18.37 -1.85 -0.60
C THR A 238 17.29 -2.76 -0.02
N VAL A 239 16.83 -2.44 1.19
CA VAL A 239 15.63 -3.01 1.80
C VAL A 239 14.61 -1.90 1.95
N GLY A 240 13.44 -2.06 1.34
CA GLY A 240 12.32 -1.13 1.42
C GLY A 240 11.13 -1.78 2.12
N VAL A 241 10.40 -1.00 2.92
CA VAL A 241 9.23 -1.47 3.68
C VAL A 241 8.05 -0.54 3.45
N LEU A 242 6.86 -1.13 3.28
CA LEU A 242 5.59 -0.44 3.35
C LEU A 242 4.69 -1.16 4.37
N VAL A 243 4.02 -0.38 5.21
CA VAL A 243 3.10 -0.92 6.23
C VAL A 243 1.70 -0.33 6.08
N GLN A 244 0.69 -1.14 6.42
CA GLN A 244 -0.68 -0.71 6.71
C GLN A 244 -0.91 -0.97 8.20
N THR A 245 -0.99 0.10 9.01
CA THR A 245 -1.06 0.00 10.47
C THR A 245 -2.48 0.15 10.99
N ASN A 246 -2.93 -0.84 11.77
CA ASN A 246 -4.25 -0.83 12.43
C ASN A 246 -4.20 -1.72 13.68
N PHE A 247 -3.34 -1.40 14.64
CA PHE A 247 -3.12 -2.25 15.81
C PHE A 247 -2.88 -1.44 17.09
N GLY A 248 -3.07 -2.09 18.23
CA GLY A 248 -2.90 -1.51 19.55
C GLY A 248 -1.57 -1.87 20.21
N GLY A 249 -1.40 -1.37 21.42
CA GLY A 249 -0.20 -1.60 22.23
C GLY A 249 0.21 -0.40 23.05
N ARG A 250 1.49 -0.32 23.38
CA ARG A 250 2.10 0.75 24.19
C ARG A 250 3.11 1.51 23.35
N LEU A 251 2.63 2.53 22.61
CA LEU A 251 3.45 3.26 21.65
C LEU A 251 4.80 3.70 22.22
N THR A 252 5.86 3.18 21.61
CA THR A 252 7.25 3.55 21.87
C THR A 252 7.85 4.08 20.57
N ILE A 253 8.53 5.22 20.59
CA ILE A 253 9.17 5.81 19.40
C ILE A 253 10.65 6.04 19.74
N ALA A 254 11.53 5.44 18.97
CA ALA A 254 12.99 5.52 19.18
C ALA A 254 13.39 5.24 20.65
N GLY A 255 12.77 4.23 21.28
CA GLY A 255 12.99 3.85 22.67
C GLY A 255 12.26 4.70 23.71
N VAL A 256 11.61 5.80 23.33
CA VAL A 256 10.86 6.67 24.25
C VAL A 256 9.45 6.13 24.43
N PRO A 257 9.00 5.82 25.68
CA PRO A 257 7.68 5.28 25.97
C PRO A 257 6.59 6.35 25.87
N VAL A 258 6.23 6.76 24.66
CA VAL A 258 5.27 7.84 24.35
C VAL A 258 3.92 7.63 25.05
N TRP A 259 3.48 6.36 25.17
CA TRP A 259 2.21 5.98 25.80
C TRP A 259 2.06 6.44 27.26
N LYS A 260 3.13 6.76 27.95
CA LYS A 260 3.09 7.24 29.34
C LYS A 260 2.59 8.69 29.45
N GLU A 261 3.01 9.51 28.49
CA GLU A 261 2.83 10.98 28.54
C GLU A 261 1.77 11.46 27.54
N LEU A 262 1.56 10.73 26.44
CA LEU A 262 0.71 11.13 25.34
C LEU A 262 -0.31 10.04 25.03
N ARG A 263 -1.59 10.32 25.32
CA ARG A 263 -2.69 9.37 25.11
C ARG A 263 -3.78 9.98 24.23
N PRO A 264 -4.44 9.20 23.39
CA PRO A 264 -5.63 9.64 22.66
C PRO A 264 -6.74 10.05 23.64
N LYS A 265 -7.50 11.10 23.29
CA LYS A 265 -8.58 11.60 24.15
C LYS A 265 -9.72 10.60 24.33
N GLU A 266 -10.03 9.81 23.30
CA GLU A 266 -11.08 8.79 23.33
C GLU A 266 -10.73 7.59 24.22
N GLU A 267 -9.46 7.19 24.29
CA GLU A 267 -9.03 6.16 25.22
C GLU A 267 -9.28 6.56 26.69
N ALA A 268 -9.25 7.84 26.99
CA ALA A 268 -9.61 8.37 28.31
C ALA A 268 -11.14 8.35 28.57
N SER A 269 -11.97 8.51 27.53
CA SER A 269 -13.44 8.48 27.67
C SER A 269 -14.01 7.05 27.63
N LEU A 270 -13.36 6.12 26.96
CA LEU A 270 -13.74 4.70 26.89
C LEU A 270 -13.38 3.94 28.19
N ARG A 271 -12.49 4.47 29.02
CA ARG A 271 -12.23 4.00 30.39
C ARG A 271 -13.15 4.63 31.44
N GLY A 272 -14.26 5.23 30.98
CA GLY A 272 -15.27 5.80 31.88
C GLY A 272 -15.74 4.78 32.92
N ASP A 273 -16.14 5.28 34.08
CA ASP A 273 -16.53 4.71 35.38
C ASP A 273 -17.57 3.56 35.37
N SER A 274 -17.92 3.01 34.23
CA SER A 274 -18.72 1.79 34.07
C SER A 274 -17.77 0.61 33.97
N GLY A 275 -17.62 -0.14 35.04
CA GLY A 275 -16.81 -1.37 35.14
C GLY A 275 -17.25 -2.50 34.21
N GLU A 276 -17.76 -2.21 33.04
CA GLU A 276 -18.05 -3.14 31.96
C GLU A 276 -16.93 -3.01 30.91
N ASP A 277 -16.20 -4.10 30.72
CA ASP A 277 -15.23 -4.30 29.64
C ASP A 277 -15.91 -4.03 28.28
N ASN A 278 -15.78 -2.81 27.77
CA ASN A 278 -16.16 -2.52 26.39
C ASN A 278 -15.10 -3.17 25.47
N PRO A 279 -15.46 -4.20 24.68
CA PRO A 279 -14.50 -4.88 23.78
C PRO A 279 -13.84 -3.94 22.78
N ALA A 280 -14.49 -2.83 22.40
CA ALA A 280 -13.95 -1.83 21.51
C ALA A 280 -12.89 -0.93 22.19
N ALA A 281 -12.96 -0.77 23.53
CA ALA A 281 -11.99 0.00 24.31
C ALA A 281 -10.70 -0.79 24.64
N ASN A 282 -10.78 -2.12 24.61
CA ASN A 282 -9.64 -3.03 24.78
C ASN A 282 -8.96 -3.35 23.43
N SER A 283 -9.14 -2.54 22.38
CA SER A 283 -8.62 -2.84 21.06
C SER A 283 -7.08 -2.72 20.97
N ALA A 284 -6.38 -3.51 21.80
CA ALA A 284 -5.09 -4.04 21.43
C ALA A 284 -5.21 -4.93 20.19
N ASP A 285 -6.43 -5.39 19.89
CA ASP A 285 -6.81 -6.13 18.70
C ASP A 285 -6.73 -5.21 17.48
N GLY A 286 -6.24 -5.76 16.40
CA GLY A 286 -6.06 -5.00 15.16
C GLY A 286 -5.35 -5.84 14.14
N SER A 287 -4.63 -5.22 13.23
CA SER A 287 -3.90 -5.94 12.18
C SER A 287 -2.75 -5.08 11.66
N CYS A 288 -1.70 -5.72 11.19
CA CYS A 288 -0.62 -5.05 10.50
C CYS A 288 -0.23 -5.84 9.24
N MET A 289 -0.29 -5.17 8.09
CA MET A 289 0.32 -5.69 6.88
C MET A 289 1.68 -5.03 6.71
N ILE A 290 2.72 -5.86 6.56
CA ILE A 290 4.09 -5.42 6.30
C ILE A 290 4.52 -6.00 4.96
N VAL A 291 4.94 -5.14 4.03
CA VAL A 291 5.50 -5.56 2.74
C VAL A 291 6.96 -5.14 2.69
N VAL A 292 7.85 -6.12 2.52
CA VAL A 292 9.30 -5.94 2.47
C VAL A 292 9.79 -6.25 1.06
N ALA A 293 10.43 -5.30 0.42
CA ALA A 293 11.08 -5.48 -0.87
C ALA A 293 12.61 -5.41 -0.70
N THR A 294 13.35 -6.13 -1.54
CA THR A 294 14.80 -5.99 -1.64
C THR A 294 15.29 -6.31 -3.04
N ASP A 295 16.40 -5.73 -3.43
CA ASP A 295 17.16 -6.10 -4.64
C ASP A 295 18.26 -7.13 -4.33
N ALA A 296 18.41 -7.56 -3.08
CA ALA A 296 19.31 -8.67 -2.74
C ALA A 296 18.82 -9.98 -3.39
N PRO A 297 19.75 -10.82 -3.93
CA PRO A 297 19.39 -12.07 -4.58
C PRO A 297 19.05 -13.15 -3.53
N LEU A 298 17.80 -13.18 -3.10
CA LEU A 298 17.28 -14.08 -2.08
C LEU A 298 16.32 -15.13 -2.67
N ASP A 299 16.37 -16.35 -2.13
CA ASP A 299 15.36 -17.36 -2.37
C ASP A 299 14.14 -17.19 -1.42
N ALA A 300 13.08 -17.98 -1.63
CA ALA A 300 11.87 -17.93 -0.82
C ALA A 300 12.14 -18.23 0.66
N ARG A 301 13.05 -19.16 0.97
CA ARG A 301 13.41 -19.50 2.34
C ARG A 301 14.11 -18.33 3.05
N GLN A 302 15.02 -17.65 2.37
CA GLN A 302 15.71 -16.46 2.89
C GLN A 302 14.75 -15.29 3.02
N LEU A 303 13.84 -15.08 2.05
CA LEU A 303 12.78 -14.06 2.10
C LEU A 303 11.82 -14.30 3.27
N ARG A 304 11.45 -15.55 3.56
CA ARG A 304 10.65 -15.86 4.74
C ARG A 304 11.36 -15.49 6.04
N ARG A 305 12.69 -15.68 6.12
CA ARG A 305 13.50 -15.22 7.25
C ARG A 305 13.55 -13.71 7.36
N LEU A 306 13.64 -13.00 6.22
CA LEU A 306 13.60 -11.54 6.16
C LEU A 306 12.22 -11.01 6.64
N ALA A 307 11.14 -11.56 6.13
CA ALA A 307 9.77 -11.22 6.55
C ALA A 307 9.58 -11.41 8.06
N ALA A 308 10.09 -12.50 8.63
CA ALA A 308 10.02 -12.77 10.07
C ALA A 308 10.76 -11.70 10.90
N ARG A 309 11.82 -11.06 10.38
CA ARG A 309 12.54 -9.97 11.07
C ARG A 309 11.79 -8.66 11.05
N ALA A 310 11.06 -8.37 9.99
CA ALA A 310 10.23 -7.18 9.93
C ALA A 310 9.23 -7.08 11.10
N ILE A 311 8.71 -8.21 11.60
CA ILE A 311 7.84 -8.26 12.78
C ILE A 311 8.53 -7.69 14.04
N LEU A 312 9.84 -7.82 14.16
CA LEU A 312 10.57 -7.25 15.30
C LEU A 312 10.54 -5.72 15.31
N GLY A 313 10.44 -5.07 14.14
CA GLY A 313 10.20 -3.63 14.04
C GLY A 313 8.84 -3.24 14.62
N MET A 314 7.80 -4.05 14.39
CA MET A 314 6.49 -3.88 15.01
C MET A 314 6.55 -4.04 16.55
N ALA A 315 7.34 -4.97 17.05
CA ALA A 315 7.56 -5.14 18.48
C ALA A 315 8.30 -3.92 19.11
N ARG A 316 9.27 -3.32 18.41
CA ARG A 316 10.01 -2.14 18.88
C ARG A 316 9.13 -0.93 19.11
N VAL A 317 8.09 -0.73 18.30
CA VAL A 317 7.13 0.36 18.49
C VAL A 317 6.10 0.06 19.59
N GLY A 318 6.15 -1.11 20.22
CA GLY A 318 5.34 -1.46 21.38
C GLY A 318 4.01 -2.15 21.06
N SER A 319 3.89 -2.81 19.90
CA SER A 319 2.76 -3.69 19.62
C SER A 319 2.69 -4.84 20.60
N THR A 320 1.47 -5.21 21.01
CA THR A 320 1.23 -6.38 21.85
C THR A 320 0.94 -7.64 21.05
N ALA A 321 0.69 -7.53 19.74
CA ALA A 321 0.26 -8.63 18.88
C ALA A 321 -0.80 -9.48 19.57
N SER A 322 -1.89 -8.83 19.98
CA SER A 322 -2.97 -9.45 20.76
C SER A 322 -3.68 -10.54 19.95
N ASN A 323 -4.47 -11.38 20.67
CA ASN A 323 -5.12 -12.53 20.05
C ASN A 323 -6.00 -12.19 18.84
N GLY A 324 -6.67 -11.04 18.84
CA GLY A 324 -7.52 -10.57 17.73
C GLY A 324 -6.77 -9.87 16.60
N SER A 325 -5.43 -9.84 16.62
CA SER A 325 -4.62 -9.21 15.60
C SER A 325 -4.36 -10.12 14.39
N GLY A 326 -4.36 -9.56 13.18
CA GLY A 326 -3.94 -10.23 11.94
C GLY A 326 -2.63 -9.61 11.43
N ASP A 327 -1.50 -10.19 11.81
CA ASP A 327 -0.18 -9.64 11.56
C ASP A 327 0.61 -10.50 10.57
N TYR A 328 0.87 -9.96 9.39
CA TYR A 328 1.52 -10.67 8.29
C TYR A 328 2.65 -9.83 7.71
N ALA A 329 3.73 -10.49 7.36
CA ALA A 329 4.81 -9.90 6.58
C ALA A 329 4.97 -10.64 5.25
N ILE A 330 4.95 -9.89 4.15
CA ILE A 330 5.20 -10.36 2.79
C ILE A 330 6.60 -9.86 2.41
N ALA A 331 7.49 -10.74 1.95
CA ALA A 331 8.78 -10.32 1.43
C ALA A 331 8.99 -10.81 0.01
N PHE A 332 9.66 -9.99 -0.82
CA PHE A 332 10.03 -10.37 -2.18
C PHE A 332 11.38 -9.76 -2.62
N SER A 333 12.02 -10.43 -3.58
CA SER A 333 13.25 -9.94 -4.21
C SER A 333 12.98 -9.53 -5.65
N THR A 334 13.44 -8.35 -6.06
CA THR A 334 13.32 -7.87 -7.45
C THR A 334 14.39 -8.43 -8.38
N THR A 335 15.42 -9.07 -7.84
CA THR A 335 16.55 -9.62 -8.61
C THR A 335 16.24 -11.01 -9.17
N ASN A 336 15.72 -11.92 -8.36
CA ASN A 336 15.41 -13.27 -8.80
C ASN A 336 14.05 -13.31 -9.49
N ARG A 337 14.09 -13.34 -10.82
CA ARG A 337 12.93 -13.43 -11.71
C ARG A 337 12.67 -14.87 -12.13
N ILE A 338 11.43 -15.26 -12.18
CA ILE A 338 11.00 -16.63 -12.48
C ILE A 338 10.07 -16.58 -13.67
N ALA A 339 10.64 -16.85 -14.86
CA ALA A 339 9.90 -16.80 -16.11
C ALA A 339 8.87 -17.95 -16.22
N GLN A 340 7.65 -17.64 -16.64
CA GLN A 340 6.59 -18.63 -16.85
C GLN A 340 6.93 -19.66 -17.94
N THR A 341 7.65 -19.22 -18.97
CA THR A 341 8.07 -20.05 -20.11
C THR A 341 9.50 -20.58 -19.95
N ALA A 342 10.05 -20.56 -18.75
CA ALA A 342 11.36 -21.09 -18.49
C ALA A 342 11.47 -22.54 -18.98
N THR A 343 12.62 -22.89 -19.49
CA THR A 343 13.02 -24.27 -19.76
C THR A 343 12.95 -25.09 -18.46
N ARG A 344 13.29 -26.40 -18.52
CA ARG A 344 13.23 -27.27 -17.33
C ARG A 344 13.96 -26.77 -16.10
N SER A 345 14.91 -25.84 -16.27
CA SER A 345 15.66 -25.20 -15.19
C SER A 345 16.06 -23.79 -15.59
N GLN A 346 16.16 -22.90 -14.60
CA GLN A 346 16.78 -21.59 -14.74
C GLN A 346 17.76 -21.36 -13.58
N PRO A 347 18.90 -20.71 -13.81
CA PRO A 347 19.82 -20.31 -12.73
C PRO A 347 19.20 -19.18 -11.92
N ILE A 348 19.40 -19.19 -10.60
CA ILE A 348 19.11 -18.08 -9.71
C ILE A 348 20.38 -17.69 -8.96
N ALA A 349 20.54 -16.41 -8.67
CA ALA A 349 21.57 -15.95 -7.77
C ALA A 349 21.12 -16.18 -6.32
N LEU A 350 22.06 -16.51 -5.44
CA LEU A 350 21.74 -16.74 -4.04
C LEU A 350 22.81 -16.08 -3.16
N LEU A 351 22.36 -15.25 -2.23
CA LEU A 351 23.23 -14.65 -1.23
C LEU A 351 23.65 -15.70 -0.20
N ALA A 352 24.93 -15.67 0.21
CA ALA A 352 25.43 -16.56 1.26
C ALA A 352 24.68 -16.30 2.59
N GLU A 353 24.45 -17.37 3.37
CA GLU A 353 23.70 -17.28 4.65
C GLU A 353 24.31 -16.28 5.63
N ASP A 354 25.63 -16.23 5.72
CA ASP A 354 26.36 -15.34 6.62
C ASP A 354 26.24 -13.85 6.22
N ALA A 355 25.83 -13.55 4.98
CA ALA A 355 25.62 -12.20 4.48
C ALA A 355 24.18 -11.68 4.71
N LEU A 356 23.30 -12.46 5.35
CA LEU A 356 21.89 -12.06 5.56
C LEU A 356 21.70 -11.11 6.74
N SER A 357 22.59 -11.10 7.73
CA SER A 357 22.38 -10.34 8.98
C SER A 357 22.18 -8.84 8.76
N PRO A 358 22.94 -8.17 7.88
CA PRO A 358 22.69 -6.76 7.56
C PRO A 358 21.30 -6.49 6.97
N LEU A 359 20.80 -7.38 6.11
CA LEU A 359 19.42 -7.27 5.55
C LEU A 359 18.36 -7.45 6.62
N PHE A 360 18.57 -8.33 7.60
CA PHE A 360 17.65 -8.53 8.72
C PHE A 360 17.56 -7.28 9.58
N GLU A 361 18.69 -6.67 9.91
CA GLU A 361 18.75 -5.43 10.68
C GLU A 361 18.07 -4.29 9.90
N ALA A 362 18.37 -4.15 8.61
CA ALA A 362 17.74 -3.18 7.74
C ALA A 362 16.20 -3.33 7.70
N ALA A 363 15.68 -4.56 7.63
CA ALA A 363 14.24 -4.82 7.62
C ALA A 363 13.56 -4.44 8.95
N ILE A 364 14.23 -4.70 10.08
CA ILE A 364 13.72 -4.32 11.41
C ILE A 364 13.62 -2.80 11.52
N ASP A 365 14.71 -2.11 11.21
CA ASP A 365 14.83 -0.66 11.35
C ASP A 365 13.91 0.09 10.38
N ALA A 366 13.80 -0.38 9.14
CA ALA A 366 12.88 0.19 8.16
C ALA A 366 11.41 -0.04 8.57
N THR A 367 11.07 -1.18 9.16
CA THR A 367 9.71 -1.44 9.63
C THR A 367 9.35 -0.54 10.82
N GLU A 368 10.24 -0.38 11.79
CA GLU A 368 10.04 0.54 12.91
C GLU A 368 9.78 1.96 12.41
N GLU A 369 10.63 2.49 11.52
CA GLU A 369 10.46 3.84 10.95
C GLU A 369 9.18 3.96 10.12
N ALA A 370 8.83 2.96 9.30
CA ALA A 370 7.61 2.98 8.49
C ALA A 370 6.35 3.05 9.36
N ILE A 371 6.29 2.31 10.48
CA ILE A 371 5.17 2.38 11.41
C ILE A 371 5.09 3.77 12.06
N VAL A 372 6.21 4.34 12.49
CA VAL A 372 6.23 5.69 13.04
C VAL A 372 5.79 6.73 12.00
N ASN A 373 6.25 6.62 10.76
CA ASN A 373 5.83 7.49 9.67
C ASN A 373 4.33 7.41 9.40
N SER A 374 3.72 6.21 9.47
CA SER A 374 2.27 6.05 9.28
C SER A 374 1.46 6.89 10.28
N LEU A 375 1.90 6.96 11.53
CA LEU A 375 1.28 7.78 12.58
C LEU A 375 1.54 9.28 12.40
N LEU A 376 2.79 9.65 12.11
CA LEU A 376 3.19 11.04 11.97
C LEU A 376 2.53 11.72 10.77
N LYS A 377 2.39 10.99 9.67
CA LYS A 377 1.77 11.49 8.42
C LYS A 377 0.25 11.42 8.45
N ALA A 378 -0.36 10.64 9.37
CA ALA A 378 -1.81 10.56 9.47
C ALA A 378 -2.44 11.91 9.85
N THR A 379 -3.58 12.21 9.27
CA THR A 379 -4.44 13.36 9.60
C THR A 379 -5.64 12.90 10.42
N THR A 380 -6.20 13.74 11.26
CA THR A 380 -7.45 13.45 11.98
C THR A 380 -8.56 13.12 11.01
N VAL A 381 -9.28 12.03 11.27
CA VAL A 381 -10.40 11.56 10.44
C VAL A 381 -11.63 11.37 11.31
N GLN A 382 -12.75 11.89 10.83
CA GLN A 382 -14.08 11.56 11.32
C GLN A 382 -14.80 10.75 10.23
N GLY A 383 -15.55 9.72 10.64
CA GLY A 383 -16.19 8.80 9.70
C GLY A 383 -17.48 8.19 10.27
N PHE A 384 -17.68 6.90 9.98
CA PHE A 384 -18.89 6.14 10.28
C PHE A 384 -19.38 6.35 11.71
N GLN A 385 -20.70 6.57 11.87
CA GLN A 385 -21.36 6.85 13.15
C GLN A 385 -20.76 8.04 13.94
N SER A 386 -20.16 9.00 13.22
CA SER A 386 -19.43 10.14 13.82
C SER A 386 -18.20 9.74 14.62
N HIS A 387 -17.73 8.51 14.53
CA HIS A 387 -16.49 8.08 15.15
C HIS A 387 -15.31 8.91 14.63
N ARG A 388 -14.37 9.19 15.52
CA ARG A 388 -13.24 10.04 15.24
C ARG A 388 -11.94 9.39 15.70
N ALA A 389 -10.91 9.47 14.89
CA ALA A 389 -9.54 9.16 15.28
C ALA A 389 -8.66 10.40 15.09
N ASP A 390 -8.06 10.86 16.16
CA ASP A 390 -7.18 12.02 16.14
C ASP A 390 -5.78 11.63 15.62
N ALA A 391 -5.20 12.51 14.83
CA ALA A 391 -3.79 12.42 14.48
C ALA A 391 -2.93 12.68 15.71
N ILE A 392 -1.79 11.99 15.82
CA ILE A 392 -0.84 12.23 16.92
C ILE A 392 -0.40 13.71 16.93
N PRO A 393 -0.45 14.41 18.08
CA PRO A 393 -0.18 15.84 18.15
C PRO A 393 1.32 16.12 18.10
N ILE A 394 1.83 16.52 16.94
CA ILE A 394 3.26 16.74 16.65
C ILE A 394 3.95 17.69 17.65
N PRO A 395 3.38 18.84 18.05
CA PRO A 395 4.07 19.73 19.01
C PRO A 395 4.32 19.09 20.38
N GLN A 396 3.36 18.32 20.90
CA GLN A 396 3.50 17.60 22.17
C GLN A 396 4.51 16.47 22.04
N LEU A 397 4.40 15.67 20.97
CA LEU A 397 5.33 14.59 20.70
C LEU A 397 6.77 15.10 20.57
N ARG A 398 7.00 16.19 19.83
CA ARG A 398 8.34 16.80 19.69
C ARG A 398 8.94 17.20 21.02
N ARG A 399 8.15 17.84 21.92
CA ARG A 399 8.62 18.19 23.27
C ARG A 399 9.02 16.96 24.08
N LEU A 400 8.18 15.92 24.05
CA LEU A 400 8.46 14.67 24.77
C LEU A 400 9.76 14.02 24.27
N LEU A 401 9.92 13.86 22.97
CA LEU A 401 11.11 13.26 22.37
C LEU A 401 12.37 14.09 22.68
N SER A 402 12.30 15.42 22.57
CA SER A 402 13.45 16.30 22.86
C SER A 402 13.90 16.25 24.32
N ASN A 403 12.99 15.98 25.25
CA ASN A 403 13.33 15.86 26.67
C ASN A 403 13.93 14.50 27.03
N SER A 404 13.58 13.46 26.29
CA SER A 404 13.96 12.07 26.57
C SER A 404 15.23 11.62 25.86
N LEU A 405 15.63 12.31 24.78
CA LEU A 405 16.81 11.99 23.99
C LEU A 405 18.05 12.86 24.35
N ARG A 406 17.91 13.71 25.37
CA ARG A 406 19.01 14.45 26.01
C ARG A 406 19.62 13.60 27.14
#